data_db5842d7221a56076b0294f3917d3cff
#
_entry.id   db5842d7221a56076b0294f3917d3cff
#
_cell.length_a   1.000
_cell.length_b   1.000
_cell.length_c   1.000
_cell.angle_alpha   90.00
_cell.angle_beta   90.00
_cell.angle_gamma   90.00
#
_symmetry.space_group_name_H-M   'P 1'
#
loop_
_entity.id
_entity.type
_entity.pdbx_description
1 polymer ?
#
loop_
_entity_poly.entity_id
_entity_poly.type
_entity_poly.pdbx_seq_one_letter_code
_entity_poly.pdbx_strand_id
1 'polypeptide(L)'
;MTKTIAINAGSSSLKWQLYEMPEEVVLAKGLIERIGLRDSVSTVKFADRSESQTLDIADHVQAVKILLDDLIRFDIIKSYDEITGVGHRVVAGGEYFKESSLVDEYALAKIEELSALAPLHNPGAASGIRAFKELLPDITSVAVFDTAFHTSMPEVAYRYPVPNRYYTDYQVRKYGAHGTSHQYVSQEAAKLLGKPIEETKIITAHVGNGVSITAVDGGKSVDTSMGLTPLGGVMMGTRTGDLDPAIIPFIIDREPEADAERIRHVFNKESGLSLIHI
;
A
#
# COMPACT_ATOMS: atom_id res chain seq x y z
N MET A 1 -22.75 -9.45 -14.98
CA MET A 1 -22.06 -8.58 -14.01
C MET A 1 -20.89 -9.37 -13.45
N THR A 2 -19.73 -8.79 -13.36
CA THR A 2 -18.52 -9.44 -12.83
C THR A 2 -18.25 -8.96 -11.42
N LYS A 3 -17.69 -9.81 -10.56
CA LYS A 3 -17.32 -9.43 -9.20
C LYS A 3 -15.81 -9.40 -9.06
N THR A 4 -15.30 -8.31 -8.49
CA THR A 4 -13.86 -8.12 -8.30
C THR A 4 -13.56 -7.79 -6.84
N ILE A 5 -12.53 -8.41 -6.29
CA ILE A 5 -12.06 -8.14 -4.93
C ILE A 5 -10.86 -7.19 -4.99
N ALA A 6 -10.91 -6.10 -4.23
CA ALA A 6 -9.75 -5.26 -3.95
C ALA A 6 -9.14 -5.65 -2.60
N ILE A 7 -7.84 -5.92 -2.60
CA ILE A 7 -7.08 -6.43 -1.45
C ILE A 7 -5.96 -5.45 -1.05
N ASN A 8 -5.85 -5.24 0.25
CA ASN A 8 -4.71 -4.60 0.88
C ASN A 8 -4.22 -5.49 2.03
N ALA A 9 -3.22 -6.32 1.75
CA ALA A 9 -2.60 -7.23 2.70
C ALA A 9 -1.40 -6.55 3.37
N GLY A 10 -1.44 -6.44 4.69
CA GLY A 10 -0.33 -6.02 5.54
C GLY A 10 0.35 -7.23 6.19
N SER A 11 1.37 -6.98 7.03
CA SER A 11 2.12 -8.06 7.72
C SER A 11 1.23 -8.92 8.63
N SER A 12 0.22 -8.33 9.25
CA SER A 12 -0.70 -9.01 10.19
C SER A 12 -2.16 -8.62 9.96
N SER A 13 -2.50 -8.13 8.78
CA SER A 13 -3.87 -7.71 8.48
C SER A 13 -4.21 -7.90 7.01
N LEU A 14 -5.51 -8.08 6.73
CA LEU A 14 -6.06 -8.17 5.39
C LEU A 14 -7.32 -7.30 5.32
N LYS A 15 -7.25 -6.19 4.58
CA LYS A 15 -8.42 -5.36 4.23
C LYS A 15 -8.89 -5.73 2.85
N TRP A 16 -10.22 -5.81 2.66
CA TRP A 16 -10.78 -6.17 1.37
C TRP A 16 -12.12 -5.49 1.12
N GLN A 17 -12.44 -5.34 -0.16
CA GLN A 17 -13.77 -4.94 -0.63
C GLN A 17 -14.14 -5.76 -1.87
N LEU A 18 -15.37 -6.23 -1.93
CA LEU A 18 -15.96 -6.89 -3.09
C LEU A 18 -16.84 -5.91 -3.84
N TYR A 19 -16.57 -5.75 -5.12
CA TYR A 19 -17.29 -4.86 -6.03
C TYR A 19 -18.07 -5.64 -7.07
N GLU A 20 -19.24 -5.14 -7.41
CA GLU A 20 -19.94 -5.48 -8.64
C GLU A 20 -19.52 -4.50 -9.73
N MET A 21 -19.05 -5.03 -10.85
CA MET A 21 -18.49 -4.27 -11.96
C MET A 21 -19.41 -4.36 -13.20
N PRO A 22 -19.49 -3.33 -14.04
CA PRO A 22 -18.67 -2.09 -14.05
C PRO A 22 -19.20 -0.95 -13.19
N GLU A 23 -20.35 -1.11 -12.50
CA GLU A 23 -21.03 -0.05 -11.74
C GLU A 23 -20.27 0.36 -10.46
N GLU A 24 -19.22 -0.38 -10.08
CA GLU A 24 -18.38 -0.16 -8.89
C GLU A 24 -19.17 -0.16 -7.58
N VAL A 25 -20.26 -0.95 -7.52
CA VAL A 25 -21.08 -1.07 -6.32
C VAL A 25 -20.37 -1.96 -5.30
N VAL A 26 -20.14 -1.45 -4.10
CA VAL A 26 -19.57 -2.22 -3.00
C VAL A 26 -20.65 -3.18 -2.46
N LEU A 27 -20.46 -4.48 -2.67
CA LEU A 27 -21.34 -5.54 -2.16
C LEU A 27 -21.03 -5.90 -0.71
N ALA A 28 -19.72 -5.95 -0.38
CA ALA A 28 -19.23 -6.25 0.95
C ALA A 28 -17.83 -5.69 1.14
N LYS A 29 -17.44 -5.50 2.40
CA LYS A 29 -16.09 -5.13 2.80
C LYS A 29 -15.73 -5.78 4.13
N GLY A 30 -14.45 -6.01 4.35
CA GLY A 30 -14.00 -6.59 5.61
C GLY A 30 -12.58 -6.25 5.98
N LEU A 31 -12.28 -6.63 7.20
CA LEU A 31 -10.98 -6.47 7.81
C LEU A 31 -10.69 -7.71 8.67
N ILE A 32 -9.55 -8.32 8.43
CA ILE A 32 -8.99 -9.35 9.29
C ILE A 32 -7.73 -8.77 9.93
N GLU A 33 -7.66 -8.84 11.24
CA GLU A 33 -6.57 -8.25 12.04
C GLU A 33 -5.89 -9.31 12.89
N ARG A 34 -4.63 -9.04 13.28
CA ARG A 34 -3.83 -9.91 14.14
C ARG A 34 -3.55 -11.29 13.54
N ILE A 35 -3.42 -11.37 12.21
CA ILE A 35 -3.02 -12.60 11.50
C ILE A 35 -1.65 -13.05 12.04
N GLY A 36 -1.51 -14.34 12.35
CA GLY A 36 -0.31 -14.92 12.96
C GLY A 36 -0.25 -14.76 14.48
N LEU A 37 -1.24 -14.14 15.09
CA LEU A 37 -1.34 -13.95 16.53
C LEU A 37 -2.58 -14.67 17.10
N ARG A 38 -2.63 -14.81 18.43
CA ARG A 38 -3.84 -15.29 19.10
C ARG A 38 -4.95 -14.24 19.03
N ASP A 39 -6.20 -14.70 19.08
CA ASP A 39 -7.36 -13.82 19.10
C ASP A 39 -7.41 -12.87 17.90
N SER A 40 -7.16 -13.39 16.70
CA SER A 40 -7.38 -12.66 15.46
C SER A 40 -8.85 -12.28 15.33
N VAL A 41 -9.14 -11.14 14.71
CA VAL A 41 -10.51 -10.65 14.54
C VAL A 41 -10.82 -10.55 13.06
N SER A 42 -11.87 -11.24 12.61
CA SER A 42 -12.44 -11.07 11.26
C SER A 42 -13.74 -10.30 11.37
N THR A 43 -13.85 -9.20 10.65
CA THR A 43 -15.07 -8.38 10.55
C THR A 43 -15.49 -8.28 9.09
N VAL A 44 -16.77 -8.56 8.83
CA VAL A 44 -17.40 -8.43 7.51
C VAL A 44 -18.58 -7.45 7.61
N LYS A 45 -18.67 -6.52 6.66
CA LYS A 45 -19.78 -5.57 6.53
C LYS A 45 -20.41 -5.71 5.16
N PHE A 46 -21.72 -5.93 5.14
CA PHE A 46 -22.52 -6.11 3.91
C PHE A 46 -23.95 -5.65 4.15
N ALA A 47 -24.57 -5.02 3.17
CA ALA A 47 -25.81 -4.30 3.33
C ALA A 47 -25.77 -3.43 4.60
N ASP A 48 -26.74 -3.56 5.51
CA ASP A 48 -26.80 -2.83 6.78
C ASP A 48 -26.30 -3.68 7.98
N ARG A 49 -25.52 -4.74 7.72
CA ARG A 49 -25.04 -5.69 8.73
C ARG A 49 -23.54 -5.57 8.93
N SER A 50 -23.11 -5.87 10.14
CA SER A 50 -21.70 -6.01 10.51
C SER A 50 -21.55 -7.24 11.41
N GLU A 51 -20.78 -8.22 10.95
CA GLU A 51 -20.53 -9.46 11.68
C GLU A 51 -19.04 -9.50 12.03
N SER A 52 -18.74 -9.89 13.26
CA SER A 52 -17.36 -10.04 13.74
C SER A 52 -17.20 -11.37 14.45
N GLN A 53 -16.07 -12.01 14.25
CA GLN A 53 -15.70 -13.25 14.94
C GLN A 53 -14.24 -13.17 15.39
N THR A 54 -13.96 -13.75 16.58
CA THR A 54 -12.61 -13.91 17.09
C THR A 54 -12.21 -15.38 16.93
N LEU A 55 -11.04 -15.60 16.31
CA LEU A 55 -10.51 -16.94 16.05
C LEU A 55 -9.01 -16.86 15.83
N ASP A 56 -8.31 -17.98 15.96
CA ASP A 56 -6.89 -18.05 15.63
C ASP A 56 -6.71 -18.17 14.11
N ILE A 57 -5.97 -17.24 13.50
CA ILE A 57 -5.67 -17.21 12.06
C ILE A 57 -4.15 -17.27 11.93
N ALA A 58 -3.62 -18.39 11.49
CA ALA A 58 -2.19 -18.65 11.47
C ALA A 58 -1.45 -17.80 10.42
N ASP A 59 -2.05 -17.59 9.24
CA ASP A 59 -1.40 -16.97 8.10
C ASP A 59 -2.41 -16.32 7.12
N HIS A 60 -1.89 -15.77 6.03
CA HIS A 60 -2.70 -15.13 4.99
C HIS A 60 -3.53 -16.12 4.18
N VAL A 61 -3.11 -17.39 4.05
CA VAL A 61 -3.90 -18.41 3.34
C VAL A 61 -5.20 -18.67 4.12
N GLN A 62 -5.08 -18.86 5.43
CA GLN A 62 -6.25 -19.03 6.27
C GLN A 62 -7.13 -17.76 6.31
N ALA A 63 -6.52 -16.58 6.31
CA ALA A 63 -7.26 -15.32 6.26
C ALA A 63 -8.06 -15.16 4.95
N VAL A 64 -7.46 -15.46 3.79
CA VAL A 64 -8.17 -15.44 2.51
C VAL A 64 -9.27 -16.50 2.46
N LYS A 65 -9.01 -17.70 3.00
CA LYS A 65 -10.03 -18.74 3.08
C LYS A 65 -11.24 -18.27 3.88
N ILE A 66 -11.03 -17.66 5.06
CA ILE A 66 -12.11 -17.12 5.90
C ILE A 66 -12.89 -16.04 5.15
N LEU A 67 -12.21 -15.14 4.45
CA LEU A 67 -12.84 -14.12 3.60
C LEU A 67 -13.76 -14.79 2.57
N LEU A 68 -13.28 -15.77 1.82
CA LEU A 68 -14.04 -16.45 0.77
C LEU A 68 -15.22 -17.25 1.35
N ASP A 69 -15.00 -17.95 2.46
CA ASP A 69 -16.04 -18.72 3.16
C ASP A 69 -17.14 -17.78 3.72
N ASP A 70 -16.77 -16.62 4.25
CA ASP A 70 -17.74 -15.62 4.75
C ASP A 70 -18.59 -15.03 3.62
N LEU A 71 -18.01 -14.81 2.41
CA LEU A 71 -18.80 -14.38 1.25
C LEU A 71 -19.90 -15.38 0.88
N ILE A 72 -19.62 -16.68 0.95
CA ILE A 72 -20.61 -17.76 0.74
C ILE A 72 -21.59 -17.82 1.92
N ARG A 73 -21.08 -17.86 3.15
CA ARG A 73 -21.86 -18.00 4.38
C ARG A 73 -22.94 -16.92 4.52
N PHE A 74 -22.62 -15.71 4.13
CA PHE A 74 -23.54 -14.56 4.21
C PHE A 74 -24.35 -14.35 2.92
N ASP A 75 -24.29 -15.30 2.00
CA ASP A 75 -25.07 -15.28 0.74
C ASP A 75 -24.76 -14.06 -0.16
N ILE A 76 -23.52 -13.53 -0.07
CA ILE A 76 -23.04 -12.41 -0.88
C ILE A 76 -22.66 -12.91 -2.27
N ILE A 77 -22.10 -14.13 -2.34
CA ILE A 77 -21.88 -14.90 -3.57
C ILE A 77 -22.40 -16.32 -3.37
N LYS A 78 -22.70 -17.04 -4.47
CA LYS A 78 -23.15 -18.44 -4.42
C LYS A 78 -22.00 -19.42 -4.65
N SER A 79 -20.98 -19.02 -5.40
CA SER A 79 -19.76 -19.79 -5.63
C SER A 79 -18.57 -18.85 -5.86
N TYR A 80 -17.36 -19.37 -5.71
CA TYR A 80 -16.15 -18.61 -5.97
C TYR A 80 -15.99 -18.23 -7.44
N ASP A 81 -16.62 -18.94 -8.36
CA ASP A 81 -16.61 -18.65 -9.80
C ASP A 81 -17.25 -17.31 -10.17
N GLU A 82 -18.03 -16.72 -9.26
CA GLU A 82 -18.58 -15.38 -9.44
C GLU A 82 -17.51 -14.29 -9.31
N ILE A 83 -16.35 -14.60 -8.67
CA ILE A 83 -15.22 -13.70 -8.53
C ILE A 83 -14.36 -13.84 -9.79
N THR A 84 -14.29 -12.79 -10.59
CA THR A 84 -13.61 -12.81 -11.89
C THR A 84 -12.24 -12.15 -11.87
N GLY A 85 -11.90 -11.46 -10.79
CA GLY A 85 -10.61 -10.80 -10.65
C GLY A 85 -10.30 -10.36 -9.23
N VAL A 86 -9.01 -10.25 -8.94
CA VAL A 86 -8.49 -9.72 -7.68
C VAL A 86 -7.45 -8.64 -7.95
N GLY A 87 -7.68 -7.46 -7.40
CA GLY A 87 -6.71 -6.36 -7.39
C GLY A 87 -5.94 -6.32 -6.08
N HIS A 88 -4.62 -6.46 -6.14
CA HIS A 88 -3.74 -6.43 -4.98
C HIS A 88 -2.99 -5.11 -4.90
N ARG A 89 -3.16 -4.37 -3.81
CA ARG A 89 -2.32 -3.21 -3.53
C ARG A 89 -0.92 -3.68 -3.13
N VAL A 90 0.09 -3.16 -3.82
CA VAL A 90 1.51 -3.34 -3.52
C VAL A 90 2.14 -1.97 -3.31
N VAL A 91 2.95 -1.79 -2.27
CA VAL A 91 3.52 -0.46 -1.99
C VAL A 91 4.66 -0.16 -2.94
N ALA A 92 5.73 -0.96 -2.95
CA ALA A 92 6.90 -0.68 -3.77
C ALA A 92 6.87 -1.46 -5.08
N GLY A 93 6.80 -0.73 -6.20
CA GLY A 93 6.97 -1.25 -7.56
C GLY A 93 8.38 -1.01 -8.12
N GLY A 94 9.21 -0.24 -7.39
CA GLY A 94 10.57 0.10 -7.82
C GLY A 94 10.58 0.85 -9.15
N GLU A 95 11.61 0.61 -9.95
CA GLU A 95 11.70 1.08 -11.33
C GLU A 95 11.13 0.08 -12.35
N TYR A 96 10.71 -1.12 -11.88
CA TYR A 96 10.20 -2.20 -12.72
C TYR A 96 8.74 -1.97 -13.12
N PHE A 97 7.90 -1.53 -12.19
CA PHE A 97 6.46 -1.42 -12.41
C PHE A 97 6.04 0.06 -12.51
N LYS A 98 5.76 0.49 -13.74
CA LYS A 98 5.31 1.86 -14.05
C LYS A 98 3.80 2.00 -14.10
N GLU A 99 3.10 0.89 -14.05
CA GLU A 99 1.64 0.78 -14.09
C GLU A 99 1.19 -0.51 -13.39
N SER A 100 -0.10 -0.75 -13.33
CA SER A 100 -0.64 -2.01 -12.82
C SER A 100 -0.20 -3.17 -13.72
N SER A 101 0.07 -4.33 -13.12
CA SER A 101 0.57 -5.51 -13.83
C SER A 101 -0.23 -6.76 -13.48
N LEU A 102 -0.43 -7.63 -14.46
CA LEU A 102 -0.86 -9.00 -14.19
C LEU A 102 0.18 -9.70 -13.29
N VAL A 103 -0.33 -10.48 -12.36
CA VAL A 103 0.53 -11.22 -11.43
C VAL A 103 0.86 -12.59 -12.01
N ASP A 104 1.98 -12.67 -12.67
CA ASP A 104 2.66 -13.92 -13.04
C ASP A 104 3.80 -14.23 -12.05
N GLU A 105 4.56 -15.30 -12.31
CA GLU A 105 5.71 -15.69 -11.48
C GLU A 105 6.80 -14.61 -11.46
N TYR A 106 7.02 -13.93 -12.59
CA TYR A 106 8.00 -12.86 -12.67
C TYR A 106 7.59 -11.66 -11.83
N ALA A 107 6.33 -11.21 -11.95
CA ALA A 107 5.82 -10.09 -11.17
C ALA A 107 5.88 -10.39 -9.66
N LEU A 108 5.49 -11.60 -9.25
CA LEU A 108 5.56 -12.00 -7.85
C LEU A 108 6.99 -12.03 -7.31
N ALA A 109 7.94 -12.62 -8.05
CA ALA A 109 9.36 -12.65 -7.69
C ALA A 109 9.93 -11.22 -7.54
N LYS A 110 9.54 -10.29 -8.44
CA LYS A 110 9.97 -8.90 -8.35
C LYS A 110 9.35 -8.15 -7.18
N ILE A 111 8.09 -8.41 -6.84
CA ILE A 111 7.44 -7.85 -5.64
C ILE A 111 8.19 -8.29 -4.36
N GLU A 112 8.62 -9.55 -4.32
CA GLU A 112 9.41 -10.09 -3.20
C GLU A 112 10.81 -9.48 -3.13
N GLU A 113 11.52 -9.35 -4.27
CA GLU A 113 12.82 -8.67 -4.36
C GLU A 113 12.73 -7.23 -3.84
N LEU A 114 11.68 -6.51 -4.21
CA LEU A 114 11.41 -5.14 -3.80
C LEU A 114 11.00 -4.98 -2.32
N SER A 115 10.91 -6.07 -1.58
CA SER A 115 10.67 -6.01 -0.12
C SER A 115 11.77 -5.24 0.62
N ALA A 116 12.98 -5.15 0.05
CA ALA A 116 14.05 -4.31 0.59
C ALA A 116 13.67 -2.80 0.63
N LEU A 117 12.86 -2.32 -0.32
CA LEU A 117 12.37 -0.94 -0.36
C LEU A 117 11.13 -0.70 0.51
N ALA A 118 10.34 -1.75 0.77
CA ALA A 118 9.11 -1.67 1.56
C ALA A 118 8.97 -2.88 2.51
N PRO A 119 9.88 -3.07 3.49
CA PRO A 119 9.93 -4.27 4.32
C PRO A 119 8.71 -4.48 5.21
N LEU A 120 7.97 -3.42 5.49
CA LEU A 120 6.73 -3.46 6.28
C LEU A 120 5.47 -3.76 5.45
N HIS A 121 5.58 -3.77 4.11
CA HIS A 121 4.41 -3.80 3.22
C HIS A 121 4.49 -4.89 2.16
N ASN A 122 5.54 -4.92 1.34
CA ASN A 122 5.65 -5.87 0.22
C ASN A 122 5.58 -7.34 0.64
N PRO A 123 6.21 -7.80 1.76
CA PRO A 123 6.08 -9.20 2.19
C PRO A 123 4.63 -9.60 2.46
N GLY A 124 3.83 -8.72 3.11
CA GLY A 124 2.41 -8.96 3.35
C GLY A 124 1.61 -9.04 2.04
N ALA A 125 1.88 -8.12 1.09
CA ALA A 125 1.25 -8.14 -0.22
C ALA A 125 1.57 -9.43 -0.99
N ALA A 126 2.83 -9.87 -1.00
CA ALA A 126 3.26 -11.12 -1.63
C ALA A 126 2.56 -12.34 -1.00
N SER A 127 2.46 -12.38 0.34
CA SER A 127 1.73 -13.44 1.06
C SER A 127 0.25 -13.47 0.68
N GLY A 128 -0.41 -12.31 0.59
CA GLY A 128 -1.79 -12.21 0.12
C GLY A 128 -1.97 -12.70 -1.31
N ILE A 129 -1.07 -12.31 -2.23
CA ILE A 129 -1.08 -12.78 -3.62
C ILE A 129 -0.94 -14.32 -3.69
N ARG A 130 0.02 -14.89 -2.96
CA ARG A 130 0.23 -16.35 -2.91
C ARG A 130 -1.02 -17.07 -2.40
N ALA A 131 -1.66 -16.54 -1.36
CA ALA A 131 -2.88 -17.11 -0.78
C ALA A 131 -4.03 -17.16 -1.80
N PHE A 132 -4.25 -16.07 -2.56
CA PHE A 132 -5.26 -16.08 -3.62
C PHE A 132 -4.90 -17.04 -4.75
N LYS A 133 -3.63 -17.11 -5.15
CA LYS A 133 -3.15 -18.03 -6.17
C LYS A 133 -3.33 -19.51 -5.78
N GLU A 134 -3.14 -19.82 -4.49
CA GLU A 134 -3.37 -21.17 -3.95
C GLU A 134 -4.85 -21.55 -3.93
N LEU A 135 -5.72 -20.64 -3.46
CA LEU A 135 -7.15 -20.92 -3.25
C LEU A 135 -8.00 -20.74 -4.52
N LEU A 136 -7.59 -19.84 -5.41
CA LEU A 136 -8.26 -19.50 -6.67
C LEU A 136 -7.23 -19.46 -7.81
N PRO A 137 -6.65 -20.60 -8.22
CA PRO A 137 -5.51 -20.65 -9.15
C PRO A 137 -5.79 -20.07 -10.53
N ASP A 138 -7.03 -20.11 -10.99
CA ASP A 138 -7.43 -19.65 -12.33
C ASP A 138 -7.91 -18.19 -12.35
N ILE A 139 -7.92 -17.51 -11.18
CA ILE A 139 -8.40 -16.14 -11.11
C ILE A 139 -7.38 -15.14 -11.69
N THR A 140 -7.88 -14.14 -12.41
CA THR A 140 -7.03 -13.02 -12.84
C THR A 140 -6.64 -12.16 -11.65
N SER A 141 -5.35 -12.11 -11.32
CA SER A 141 -4.78 -11.26 -10.28
C SER A 141 -3.99 -10.09 -10.90
N VAL A 142 -4.23 -8.88 -10.40
CA VAL A 142 -3.56 -7.65 -10.83
C VAL A 142 -2.89 -7.00 -9.63
N ALA A 143 -1.61 -6.70 -9.73
CA ALA A 143 -0.88 -5.89 -8.76
C ALA A 143 -0.99 -4.40 -9.14
N VAL A 144 -1.36 -3.57 -8.16
CA VAL A 144 -1.49 -2.11 -8.30
C VAL A 144 -0.49 -1.46 -7.36
N PHE A 145 0.45 -0.72 -7.93
CA PHE A 145 1.61 -0.22 -7.18
C PHE A 145 1.44 1.22 -6.74
N ASP A 146 1.63 1.47 -5.44
CA ASP A 146 1.57 2.83 -4.87
C ASP A 146 2.63 3.78 -5.47
N THR A 147 3.75 3.24 -5.94
CA THR A 147 4.83 4.03 -6.55
C THR A 147 4.64 4.29 -8.04
N ALA A 148 3.74 3.55 -8.72
CA ALA A 148 3.63 3.60 -10.18
C ALA A 148 3.29 5.00 -10.71
N PHE A 149 2.35 5.71 -10.08
CA PHE A 149 1.98 7.07 -10.47
C PHE A 149 3.15 8.06 -10.43
N HIS A 150 4.10 7.83 -9.51
CA HIS A 150 5.26 8.70 -9.31
C HIS A 150 6.44 8.39 -10.26
N THR A 151 6.34 7.37 -11.10
CA THR A 151 7.40 7.05 -12.09
C THR A 151 7.53 8.13 -13.15
N SER A 152 6.54 9.01 -13.31
CA SER A 152 6.58 10.17 -14.20
C SER A 152 7.40 11.35 -13.66
N MET A 153 7.88 11.31 -12.42
CA MET A 153 8.74 12.38 -11.87
C MET A 153 10.03 12.54 -12.69
N PRO A 154 10.42 13.78 -13.01
CA PRO A 154 11.68 14.03 -13.69
C PRO A 154 12.89 13.75 -12.78
N GLU A 155 14.05 13.51 -13.39
CA GLU A 155 15.27 13.15 -12.66
C GLU A 155 15.63 14.17 -11.57
N VAL A 156 15.47 15.44 -11.83
CA VAL A 156 15.73 16.54 -10.88
C VAL A 156 14.86 16.43 -9.61
N ALA A 157 13.69 15.79 -9.67
CA ALA A 157 12.80 15.62 -8.54
C ALA A 157 13.05 14.31 -7.78
N TYR A 158 13.47 13.24 -8.46
CA TYR A 158 13.66 11.96 -7.79
C TYR A 158 15.08 11.67 -7.30
N ARG A 159 16.09 12.40 -7.77
CA ARG A 159 17.50 12.20 -7.36
C ARG A 159 17.78 12.85 -6.03
N TYR A 160 18.45 12.10 -5.14
CA TYR A 160 19.01 12.69 -3.93
C TYR A 160 20.39 13.28 -4.19
N PRO A 161 20.79 14.36 -3.48
CA PRO A 161 22.10 14.98 -3.59
C PRO A 161 23.17 14.18 -2.83
N VAL A 162 23.31 12.90 -3.18
CA VAL A 162 24.29 11.96 -2.61
C VAL A 162 25.15 11.37 -3.73
N PRO A 163 26.29 10.72 -3.43
CA PRO A 163 27.14 10.10 -4.46
C PRO A 163 26.34 9.23 -5.42
N ASN A 164 26.57 9.43 -6.72
CA ASN A 164 25.80 8.77 -7.80
C ASN A 164 25.74 7.23 -7.68
N ARG A 165 26.81 6.63 -7.12
CA ARG A 165 26.86 5.18 -6.90
C ARG A 165 25.69 4.64 -6.05
N TYR A 166 25.14 5.44 -5.14
CA TYR A 166 23.98 4.98 -4.35
C TYR A 166 22.72 4.82 -5.21
N TYR A 167 22.60 5.62 -6.25
CA TYR A 167 21.54 5.40 -7.23
C TYR A 167 21.86 4.21 -8.15
N THR A 168 23.06 4.22 -8.76
CA THR A 168 23.42 3.19 -9.76
C THR A 168 23.48 1.77 -9.19
N ASP A 169 24.00 1.64 -7.96
CA ASP A 169 24.28 0.33 -7.36
C ASP A 169 23.15 -0.16 -6.44
N TYR A 170 22.41 0.78 -5.82
CA TYR A 170 21.39 0.47 -4.79
C TYR A 170 20.03 1.08 -5.10
N GLN A 171 19.85 1.74 -6.23
CA GLN A 171 18.58 2.37 -6.65
C GLN A 171 18.04 3.38 -5.61
N VAL A 172 18.95 4.09 -4.91
CA VAL A 172 18.59 5.12 -3.93
C VAL A 172 18.07 6.35 -4.67
N ARG A 173 16.75 6.47 -4.68
CA ARG A 173 15.99 7.59 -5.26
C ARG A 173 14.68 7.80 -4.51
N LYS A 174 13.99 8.92 -4.79
CA LYS A 174 12.62 9.13 -4.36
C LYS A 174 11.67 8.29 -5.23
N TYR A 175 10.89 7.40 -4.61
CA TYR A 175 9.82 6.62 -5.23
C TYR A 175 8.45 7.19 -4.93
N GLY A 176 8.24 7.72 -3.73
CA GLY A 176 6.95 8.13 -3.25
C GLY A 176 6.07 6.96 -2.82
N ALA A 177 4.85 7.25 -2.43
CA ALA A 177 3.80 6.27 -2.15
C ALA A 177 2.41 6.91 -2.26
N HIS A 178 1.34 6.14 -2.02
CA HIS A 178 -0.05 6.56 -2.17
C HIS A 178 -0.41 7.01 -3.61
N GLY A 179 0.37 6.61 -4.60
CA GLY A 179 0.21 7.05 -5.99
C GLY A 179 -1.18 6.79 -6.55
N THR A 180 -1.76 5.62 -6.23
CA THR A 180 -3.15 5.30 -6.62
C THR A 180 -4.15 6.33 -6.10
N SER A 181 -4.00 6.76 -4.84
CA SER A 181 -4.84 7.81 -4.25
C SER A 181 -4.61 9.17 -4.91
N HIS A 182 -3.36 9.57 -5.11
CA HIS A 182 -3.02 10.85 -5.75
C HIS A 182 -3.53 10.90 -7.20
N GLN A 183 -3.40 9.82 -7.95
CA GLN A 183 -3.92 9.70 -9.31
C GLN A 183 -5.43 9.86 -9.34
N TYR A 184 -6.14 9.09 -8.51
CA TYR A 184 -7.60 9.12 -8.44
C TYR A 184 -8.12 10.51 -8.04
N VAL A 185 -7.61 11.07 -6.94
CA VAL A 185 -8.07 12.37 -6.44
C VAL A 185 -7.78 13.50 -7.42
N SER A 186 -6.64 13.47 -8.14
CA SER A 186 -6.35 14.49 -9.15
C SER A 186 -7.30 14.40 -10.35
N GLN A 187 -7.68 13.20 -10.78
CA GLN A 187 -8.67 12.99 -11.84
C GLN A 187 -10.05 13.49 -11.42
N GLU A 188 -10.49 13.14 -10.22
CA GLU A 188 -11.78 13.60 -9.70
C GLU A 188 -11.80 15.13 -9.52
N ALA A 189 -10.70 15.73 -9.04
CA ALA A 189 -10.59 17.18 -8.94
C ALA A 189 -10.70 17.87 -10.31
N ALA A 190 -10.07 17.32 -11.35
CA ALA A 190 -10.19 17.85 -12.72
C ALA A 190 -11.63 17.78 -13.22
N LYS A 191 -12.33 16.65 -12.99
CA LYS A 191 -13.77 16.52 -13.32
C LYS A 191 -14.62 17.57 -12.60
N LEU A 192 -14.40 17.78 -11.29
CA LEU A 192 -15.11 18.80 -10.51
C LEU A 192 -14.84 20.23 -11.01
N LEU A 193 -13.61 20.48 -11.50
CA LEU A 193 -13.25 21.78 -12.11
C LEU A 193 -13.82 21.95 -13.51
N GLY A 194 -14.38 20.91 -14.13
CA GLY A 194 -14.86 20.92 -15.51
C GLY A 194 -13.74 21.11 -16.53
N LYS A 195 -12.52 20.63 -16.24
CA LYS A 195 -11.33 20.78 -17.10
C LYS A 195 -10.76 19.43 -17.48
N PRO A 196 -10.19 19.29 -18.69
CA PRO A 196 -9.32 18.17 -19.01
C PRO A 196 -8.15 18.11 -18.02
N ILE A 197 -7.77 16.89 -17.57
CA ILE A 197 -6.70 16.72 -16.58
C ILE A 197 -5.36 17.28 -17.09
N GLU A 198 -5.14 17.25 -18.39
CA GLU A 198 -3.95 17.75 -19.08
C GLU A 198 -3.77 19.27 -18.96
N GLU A 199 -4.84 20.00 -18.67
CA GLU A 199 -4.85 21.47 -18.49
C GLU A 199 -4.79 21.89 -17.01
N THR A 200 -4.60 20.93 -16.11
CA THR A 200 -4.64 21.20 -14.66
C THR A 200 -3.28 21.12 -14.01
N LYS A 201 -3.09 21.93 -12.97
CA LYS A 201 -2.01 21.84 -11.99
C LYS A 201 -2.63 21.72 -10.61
N ILE A 202 -2.45 20.55 -10.00
CA ILE A 202 -3.16 20.18 -8.77
C ILE A 202 -2.14 19.75 -7.73
N ILE A 203 -2.33 20.19 -6.49
CA ILE A 203 -1.66 19.61 -5.33
C ILE A 203 -2.66 18.71 -4.63
N THR A 204 -2.33 17.44 -4.49
CA THR A 204 -3.14 16.46 -3.77
C THR A 204 -2.52 16.13 -2.42
N ALA A 205 -3.33 15.96 -1.40
CA ALA A 205 -2.91 15.55 -0.07
C ALA A 205 -3.64 14.26 0.33
N HIS A 206 -2.89 13.19 0.55
CA HIS A 206 -3.37 11.98 1.18
C HIS A 206 -3.06 12.08 2.67
N VAL A 207 -4.08 12.21 3.52
CA VAL A 207 -3.92 12.46 4.96
C VAL A 207 -4.62 11.35 5.74
N GLY A 208 -3.84 10.48 6.35
CA GLY A 208 -4.26 9.39 7.23
C GLY A 208 -3.21 9.18 8.33
N ASN A 209 -2.99 7.95 8.77
CA ASN A 209 -1.84 7.62 9.63
C ASN A 209 -0.52 7.81 8.87
N GLY A 210 -0.47 7.49 7.58
CA GLY A 210 0.55 7.95 6.65
C GLY A 210 0.09 9.24 5.96
N VAL A 211 1.02 10.16 5.68
CA VAL A 211 0.73 11.43 5.00
C VAL A 211 1.67 11.62 3.83
N SER A 212 1.11 12.02 2.68
CA SER A 212 1.88 12.45 1.53
C SER A 212 1.20 13.59 0.80
N ILE A 213 2.01 14.45 0.19
CA ILE A 213 1.57 15.54 -0.67
C ILE A 213 2.24 15.38 -2.02
N THR A 214 1.48 15.52 -3.09
CA THR A 214 1.97 15.32 -4.47
C THR A 214 1.59 16.50 -5.33
N ALA A 215 2.55 16.99 -6.10
CA ALA A 215 2.33 17.95 -7.18
C ALA A 215 2.02 17.17 -8.47
N VAL A 216 0.88 17.49 -9.07
CA VAL A 216 0.40 16.87 -10.32
C VAL A 216 0.29 17.95 -11.39
N ASP A 217 0.96 17.79 -12.51
CA ASP A 217 0.90 18.67 -13.66
C ASP A 217 0.46 17.86 -14.89
N GLY A 218 -0.65 18.26 -15.51
CA GLY A 218 -1.20 17.57 -16.67
C GLY A 218 -1.49 16.09 -16.42
N GLY A 219 -1.95 15.72 -15.20
CA GLY A 219 -2.26 14.34 -14.82
C GLY A 219 -1.04 13.48 -14.49
N LYS A 220 0.17 14.05 -14.43
CA LYS A 220 1.43 13.36 -14.10
C LYS A 220 1.98 13.85 -12.77
N SER A 221 2.45 12.93 -11.93
CA SER A 221 3.21 13.28 -10.73
C SER A 221 4.53 13.92 -11.14
N VAL A 222 4.77 15.16 -10.69
CA VAL A 222 6.02 15.88 -10.95
C VAL A 222 6.90 15.99 -9.73
N ASP A 223 6.32 15.86 -8.53
CA ASP A 223 7.03 15.70 -7.26
C ASP A 223 6.09 15.12 -6.20
N THR A 224 6.66 14.51 -5.17
CA THR A 224 5.91 13.99 -4.01
C THR A 224 6.74 14.08 -2.75
N SER A 225 6.08 14.16 -1.59
CA SER A 225 6.76 14.34 -0.30
C SER A 225 7.43 13.08 0.24
N MET A 226 6.86 11.88 0.04
CA MET A 226 7.51 10.63 0.48
C MET A 226 8.73 10.33 -0.38
N GLY A 227 9.75 9.74 0.24
CA GLY A 227 11.08 9.58 -0.35
C GLY A 227 11.38 8.18 -0.88
N LEU A 228 12.56 7.66 -0.51
CA LEU A 228 13.00 6.28 -0.78
C LEU A 228 12.02 5.27 -0.19
N THR A 229 11.52 5.57 1.00
CA THR A 229 10.52 4.78 1.74
C THR A 229 9.34 5.68 2.13
N PRO A 230 8.22 5.13 2.61
CA PRO A 230 7.10 5.91 3.13
C PRO A 230 7.38 6.63 4.47
N LEU A 231 8.63 6.82 4.86
CA LEU A 231 9.03 7.53 6.07
C LEU A 231 9.23 9.03 5.85
N GLY A 232 9.89 9.42 4.74
CA GLY A 232 10.24 10.80 4.45
C GLY A 232 9.06 11.71 4.15
N GLY A 233 9.29 13.01 4.11
CA GLY A 233 8.33 14.05 3.79
C GLY A 233 7.62 14.63 5.02
N VAL A 234 6.32 14.78 4.95
CA VAL A 234 5.50 15.38 6.01
C VAL A 234 5.52 14.51 7.26
N MET A 235 5.60 15.13 8.44
CA MET A 235 5.40 14.45 9.73
C MET A 235 4.05 13.73 9.75
N MET A 236 4.01 12.50 10.27
CA MET A 236 2.84 11.63 10.22
C MET A 236 2.38 11.24 11.64
N GLY A 237 1.37 10.41 11.76
CA GLY A 237 0.86 9.97 13.06
C GLY A 237 1.94 9.39 13.97
N THR A 238 2.71 8.41 13.49
CA THR A 238 3.78 7.74 14.25
C THR A 238 5.17 7.83 13.61
N ARG A 239 5.29 8.50 12.45
CA ARG A 239 6.54 8.62 11.69
C ARG A 239 7.07 10.04 11.73
N THR A 240 8.38 10.17 11.77
CA THR A 240 9.06 11.48 11.84
C THR A 240 8.74 12.39 10.66
N GLY A 241 8.59 11.84 9.45
CA GLY A 241 8.79 12.62 8.23
C GLY A 241 10.25 13.00 8.06
N ASP A 242 10.51 14.12 7.34
CA ASP A 242 11.86 14.65 7.15
C ASP A 242 12.44 15.14 8.48
N LEU A 243 13.73 14.86 8.68
CA LEU A 243 14.52 15.31 9.81
C LEU A 243 15.98 15.53 9.37
N ASP A 244 16.78 16.19 10.22
CA ASP A 244 18.20 16.32 9.99
C ASP A 244 18.88 14.94 10.03
N PRO A 245 19.55 14.47 8.95
CA PRO A 245 20.23 13.19 8.90
C PRO A 245 21.31 13.01 9.99
N ALA A 246 21.88 14.10 10.52
CA ALA A 246 22.89 14.06 11.58
C ALA A 246 22.33 13.54 12.92
N ILE A 247 21.01 13.53 13.09
CA ILE A 247 20.35 12.93 14.27
C ILE A 247 20.68 11.44 14.40
N ILE A 248 20.80 10.72 13.27
CA ILE A 248 21.08 9.27 13.26
C ILE A 248 22.41 8.94 13.93
N PRO A 249 23.58 9.42 13.42
CA PRO A 249 24.85 9.16 14.07
C PRO A 249 24.90 9.76 15.48
N PHE A 250 24.27 10.91 15.72
CA PHE A 250 24.23 11.52 17.05
C PHE A 250 23.58 10.61 18.12
N ILE A 251 22.51 9.89 17.76
CA ILE A 251 21.85 8.93 18.65
C ILE A 251 22.74 7.70 18.85
N ILE A 252 23.26 7.12 17.74
CA ILE A 252 24.11 5.92 17.79
C ILE A 252 25.34 6.13 18.68
N ASP A 253 25.95 7.32 18.65
CA ASP A 253 27.10 7.66 19.48
C ASP A 253 26.78 7.72 20.98
N ARG A 254 25.50 7.82 21.38
CA ARG A 254 25.03 7.99 22.76
C ARG A 254 24.27 6.79 23.31
N GLU A 255 23.69 6.02 22.42
CA GLU A 255 22.93 4.81 22.74
C GLU A 255 23.62 3.61 22.07
N PRO A 256 24.59 2.93 22.75
CA PRO A 256 25.38 1.85 22.14
C PRO A 256 24.54 0.67 21.61
N GLU A 257 23.32 0.51 22.11
CA GLU A 257 22.35 -0.49 21.65
C GLU A 257 21.51 -0.01 20.43
N ALA A 258 21.62 1.25 20.03
CA ALA A 258 20.89 1.79 18.90
C ALA A 258 21.54 1.36 17.58
N ASP A 259 21.07 0.27 17.05
CA ASP A 259 21.41 -0.19 15.70
C ASP A 259 20.45 0.38 14.63
N ALA A 260 20.67 0.03 13.38
CA ALA A 260 19.85 0.47 12.27
C ALA A 260 18.38 0.00 12.38
N GLU A 261 18.13 -1.14 13.03
CA GLU A 261 16.78 -1.68 13.24
C GLU A 261 16.05 -0.87 14.32
N ARG A 262 16.70 -0.59 15.43
CA ARG A 262 16.15 0.26 16.51
C ARG A 262 15.83 1.66 16.00
N ILE A 263 16.74 2.30 15.26
CA ILE A 263 16.51 3.62 14.65
C ILE A 263 15.31 3.58 13.70
N ARG A 264 15.25 2.56 12.83
CA ARG A 264 14.12 2.39 11.91
C ARG A 264 12.80 2.23 12.68
N HIS A 265 12.79 1.47 13.77
CA HIS A 265 11.60 1.28 14.61
C HIS A 265 11.15 2.60 15.24
N VAL A 266 12.07 3.32 15.90
CA VAL A 266 11.78 4.62 16.53
C VAL A 266 11.17 5.60 15.52
N PHE A 267 11.81 5.77 14.37
CA PHE A 267 11.35 6.76 13.38
C PHE A 267 10.03 6.41 12.72
N ASN A 268 9.65 5.13 12.65
CA ASN A 268 8.40 4.68 12.03
C ASN A 268 7.25 4.48 13.02
N LYS A 269 7.53 4.19 14.30
CA LYS A 269 6.53 3.71 15.25
C LYS A 269 6.46 4.50 16.57
N GLU A 270 7.58 5.11 16.97
CA GLU A 270 7.71 5.81 18.24
C GLU A 270 8.00 7.30 18.02
N SER A 271 7.45 7.89 16.95
CA SER A 271 7.69 9.29 16.56
C SER A 271 6.41 9.96 16.06
N GLY A 272 6.54 11.14 15.49
CA GLY A 272 5.46 11.85 14.83
C GLY A 272 4.49 12.55 15.77
N LEU A 273 3.32 12.88 15.24
CA LEU A 273 2.30 13.69 15.92
C LEU A 273 1.75 13.01 17.18
N SER A 274 1.76 11.68 17.26
CA SER A 274 1.28 10.94 18.43
C SER A 274 2.09 11.22 19.70
N LEU A 275 3.32 11.72 19.57
CA LEU A 275 4.19 12.05 20.71
C LEU A 275 4.14 13.53 21.12
N ILE A 276 3.60 14.42 20.29
CA ILE A 276 3.61 15.86 20.57
C ILE A 276 2.64 16.25 21.69
N HIS A 277 1.70 15.38 22.00
CA HIS A 277 0.66 15.61 23.01
C HIS A 277 0.83 14.80 24.31
N ILE A 278 2.05 14.37 24.58
CA ILE A 278 2.41 13.70 25.84
C ILE A 278 2.84 14.72 26.89
#